data_e67308950230c695e22e2efb4dc5f761
#
_entry.id   e67308950230c695e22e2efb4dc5f761
#
_cell.length_a   1.000
_cell.length_b   1.000
_cell.length_c   1.000
_cell.angle_alpha   90.00
_cell.angle_beta   90.00
_cell.angle_gamma   90.00
#
_symmetry.space_group_name_H-M   'P 1'
#
loop_
_entity.id
_entity.type
_entity.pdbx_description
1 polymer ?
#
loop_
_entity_poly.entity_id
_entity_poly.type
_entity_poly.pdbx_seq_one_letter_code
_entity_poly.pdbx_strand_id
1 'polypeptide(L)'
;IMLFFLPLIVFMGVMGNMNDIQIDTAQAQQMVVQNLSAEDKATLTHLETVMNNIKTEFEKRKLNNYTVKKAQALYACALFDAEKTDPDFISKYADCFEQTGNDDELRAAIFSAFGVSIDADEFNNLMSVIKNTVIDISGLSTEKNNLDLVKWAKYAYENKWGYVYGSHCDVLTESELNRLKSVFGSHVSEKEDYIRSHWLGRRTADCVGLIKGYGWYDSTSGTIQYGTNGMKDVTADGMYAAATEKGPISTMPDIPGLAVWHEGHIGVYIGHGYVIHAANTYDGVIKTPITSSGWTHWLKIPYINYVENEE
;
A
#
# COMPACT_ATOMS: atom_id res chain seq x y z
N ILE A 1 19.90 -2.61 24.01
CA ILE A 1 19.96 -2.06 22.64
C ILE A 1 19.26 -3.01 21.64
N MET A 2 19.35 -4.31 21.82
CA MET A 2 18.72 -5.31 20.92
C MET A 2 17.17 -5.38 21.06
N LEU A 3 16.62 -5.19 22.27
CA LEU A 3 15.17 -5.20 22.51
C LEU A 3 14.39 -4.13 21.71
N PHE A 4 15.04 -3.02 21.32
CA PHE A 4 14.40 -1.96 20.53
C PHE A 4 14.30 -2.26 19.04
N PHE A 5 15.11 -3.21 18.51
CA PHE A 5 15.09 -3.58 17.09
C PHE A 5 14.16 -4.76 16.79
N LEU A 6 13.83 -5.57 17.79
CA LEU A 6 12.96 -6.74 17.60
C LEU A 6 11.54 -6.33 17.14
N PRO A 7 10.87 -5.33 17.75
CA PRO A 7 9.59 -4.83 17.26
C PRO A 7 9.68 -4.28 15.83
N LEU A 8 10.80 -3.64 15.46
CA LEU A 8 11.00 -3.09 14.12
C LEU A 8 11.15 -4.19 13.06
N ILE A 9 11.89 -5.25 13.35
CA ILE A 9 12.09 -6.39 12.43
C ILE A 9 10.77 -7.14 12.24
N VAL A 10 10.01 -7.34 13.29
CA VAL A 10 8.70 -7.98 13.23
C VAL A 10 7.68 -7.07 12.57
N PHE A 11 7.70 -5.79 12.88
CA PHE A 11 6.89 -4.77 12.20
C PHE A 11 7.15 -4.79 10.69
N MET A 12 8.41 -4.86 10.25
CA MET A 12 8.77 -4.99 8.83
C MET A 12 8.28 -6.33 8.25
N GLY A 13 8.34 -7.43 8.99
CA GLY A 13 7.81 -8.74 8.57
C GLY A 13 6.28 -8.79 8.49
N VAL A 14 5.58 -8.09 9.39
CA VAL A 14 4.10 -7.99 9.40
C VAL A 14 3.58 -7.05 8.31
N MET A 15 4.31 -5.96 8.03
CA MET A 15 3.87 -4.90 7.13
C MET A 15 4.12 -5.18 5.65
N GLY A 16 4.80 -6.23 5.30
CA GLY A 16 4.88 -6.66 3.92
C GLY A 16 6.12 -7.46 3.59
N ASN A 17 5.99 -8.40 2.69
CA ASN A 17 7.09 -8.86 1.88
C ASN A 17 7.64 -7.64 1.12
N MET A 18 8.74 -7.07 1.60
CA MET A 18 9.53 -6.11 0.84
C MET A 18 10.32 -6.89 -0.23
N ASN A 19 9.60 -7.41 -1.23
CA ASN A 19 10.13 -8.30 -2.25
C ASN A 19 11.01 -7.59 -3.30
N ASP A 20 11.29 -6.29 -3.14
CA ASP A 20 12.07 -5.53 -4.12
C ASP A 20 13.45 -5.06 -3.67
N ILE A 21 13.94 -5.60 -2.57
CA ILE A 21 15.35 -5.43 -2.24
C ILE A 21 16.09 -6.63 -2.82
N GLN A 22 16.99 -6.42 -3.79
CA GLN A 22 17.97 -7.41 -4.24
C GLN A 22 19.10 -7.66 -3.21
N ILE A 23 18.90 -7.34 -1.97
CA ILE A 23 19.43 -8.14 -0.88
C ILE A 23 18.39 -9.22 -0.73
N ASP A 24 18.78 -10.46 -0.93
CA ASP A 24 17.95 -11.59 -0.59
C ASP A 24 17.45 -11.37 0.85
N THR A 25 16.25 -10.76 0.98
CA THR A 25 15.68 -10.42 2.30
C THR A 25 15.48 -11.69 3.09
N ALA A 26 15.26 -12.82 2.41
CA ALA A 26 15.25 -14.12 3.03
C ALA A 26 16.66 -14.47 3.56
N GLN A 27 17.73 -14.19 2.82
CA GLN A 27 19.10 -14.39 3.31
C GLN A 27 19.46 -13.40 4.42
N ALA A 28 19.12 -12.12 4.28
CA ALA A 28 19.38 -11.14 5.34
C ALA A 28 18.57 -11.44 6.61
N GLN A 29 17.30 -11.83 6.48
CA GLN A 29 16.48 -12.31 7.59
C GLN A 29 17.05 -13.60 8.18
N GLN A 30 17.47 -14.57 7.36
CA GLN A 30 18.14 -15.77 7.84
C GLN A 30 19.44 -15.46 8.57
N MET A 31 20.27 -14.55 8.07
CA MET A 31 21.51 -14.13 8.73
C MET A 31 21.23 -13.45 10.08
N VAL A 32 20.20 -12.59 10.17
CA VAL A 32 19.79 -11.96 11.43
C VAL A 32 19.28 -13.04 12.38
N VAL A 33 18.36 -13.90 11.94
CA VAL A 33 17.78 -14.98 12.77
C VAL A 33 18.85 -16.00 13.20
N GLN A 34 19.82 -16.32 12.36
CA GLN A 34 20.94 -17.22 12.73
C GLN A 34 21.78 -16.67 13.86
N ASN A 35 21.96 -15.35 13.93
CA ASN A 35 22.78 -14.67 14.94
C ASN A 35 22.01 -14.28 16.21
N LEU A 36 20.70 -14.53 16.28
CA LEU A 36 19.91 -14.33 17.49
C LEU A 36 20.25 -15.38 18.55
N SER A 37 20.19 -14.95 19.83
CA SER A 37 20.25 -15.88 20.94
C SER A 37 19.07 -16.87 20.93
N ALA A 38 19.15 -17.96 21.69
CA ALA A 38 18.04 -18.90 21.81
C ALA A 38 16.79 -18.24 22.43
N GLU A 39 16.99 -17.29 23.34
CA GLU A 39 15.94 -16.52 23.98
C GLU A 39 15.26 -15.56 23.00
N ASP A 40 16.04 -14.83 22.19
CA ASP A 40 15.49 -13.94 21.16
C ASP A 40 14.72 -14.72 20.08
N LYS A 41 15.21 -15.90 19.70
CA LYS A 41 14.50 -16.80 18.76
C LYS A 41 13.17 -17.28 19.32
N ALA A 42 13.13 -17.65 20.61
CA ALA A 42 11.90 -18.07 21.27
C ALA A 42 10.90 -16.90 21.34
N THR A 43 11.37 -15.70 21.64
CA THR A 43 10.57 -14.48 21.66
C THR A 43 9.98 -14.14 20.29
N LEU A 44 10.81 -14.26 19.23
CA LEU A 44 10.34 -14.03 17.85
C LEU A 44 9.28 -15.05 17.44
N THR A 45 9.51 -16.34 17.71
CA THR A 45 8.55 -17.41 17.41
C THR A 45 7.23 -17.21 18.15
N HIS A 46 7.32 -16.80 19.42
CA HIS A 46 6.14 -16.49 20.23
C HIS A 46 5.34 -15.33 19.61
N LEU A 47 6.01 -14.24 19.28
CA LEU A 47 5.41 -13.06 18.65
C LEU A 47 4.71 -13.42 17.32
N GLU A 48 5.39 -14.19 16.45
CA GLU A 48 4.82 -14.68 15.18
C GLU A 48 3.56 -15.53 15.43
N THR A 49 3.58 -16.38 16.43
CA THR A 49 2.44 -17.22 16.83
C THR A 49 1.25 -16.36 17.23
N VAL A 50 1.44 -15.37 18.10
CA VAL A 50 0.36 -14.50 18.56
C VAL A 50 -0.17 -13.64 17.41
N MET A 51 0.70 -13.12 16.56
CA MET A 51 0.29 -12.35 15.36
C MET A 51 -0.56 -13.18 14.39
N ASN A 52 -0.22 -14.47 14.20
CA ASN A 52 -1.01 -15.37 13.39
C ASN A 52 -2.38 -15.68 14.04
N ASN A 53 -2.43 -15.80 15.36
CA ASN A 53 -3.68 -15.98 16.09
C ASN A 53 -4.58 -14.73 15.97
N ILE A 54 -4.00 -13.52 16.11
CA ILE A 54 -4.72 -12.25 15.86
C ILE A 54 -5.29 -12.25 14.44
N LYS A 55 -4.46 -12.53 13.43
CA LYS A 55 -4.90 -12.59 12.04
C LYS A 55 -6.08 -13.56 11.87
N THR A 56 -5.95 -14.78 12.36
CA THR A 56 -6.97 -15.83 12.23
C THR A 56 -8.30 -15.42 12.88
N GLU A 57 -8.28 -14.87 14.08
CA GLU A 57 -9.51 -14.44 14.77
C GLU A 57 -10.16 -13.25 14.07
N PHE A 58 -9.37 -12.27 13.63
CA PHE A 58 -9.86 -11.09 12.93
C PHE A 58 -10.46 -11.43 11.56
N GLU A 59 -9.82 -12.31 10.81
CA GLU A 59 -10.35 -12.82 9.53
C GLU A 59 -11.66 -13.62 9.73
N LYS A 60 -11.75 -14.44 10.77
CA LYS A 60 -12.98 -15.16 11.14
C LYS A 60 -14.12 -14.18 11.43
N ARG A 61 -13.84 -13.02 12.02
CA ARG A 61 -14.81 -11.94 12.25
C ARG A 61 -15.01 -11.02 11.04
N LYS A 62 -14.39 -11.31 9.90
CA LYS A 62 -14.46 -10.53 8.65
C LYS A 62 -13.93 -9.09 8.78
N LEU A 63 -13.00 -8.86 9.70
CA LEU A 63 -12.30 -7.60 9.79
C LEU A 63 -11.30 -7.49 8.63
N ASN A 64 -11.19 -6.30 8.05
CA ASN A 64 -10.36 -6.08 6.86
C ASN A 64 -8.86 -6.19 7.16
N ASN A 65 -8.05 -6.31 6.11
CA ASN A 65 -6.59 -6.48 6.24
C ASN A 65 -5.91 -5.30 6.94
N TYR A 66 -6.38 -4.07 6.74
CA TYR A 66 -5.87 -2.90 7.44
C TYR A 66 -6.07 -3.03 8.95
N THR A 67 -7.26 -3.44 9.40
CA THR A 67 -7.58 -3.68 10.81
C THR A 67 -6.72 -4.79 11.40
N VAL A 68 -6.48 -5.87 10.66
CA VAL A 68 -5.56 -6.94 11.06
C VAL A 68 -4.15 -6.40 11.28
N LYS A 69 -3.61 -5.64 10.32
CA LYS A 69 -2.26 -5.06 10.41
C LYS A 69 -2.15 -4.05 11.56
N LYS A 70 -3.20 -3.23 11.75
CA LYS A 70 -3.30 -2.30 12.87
C LYS A 70 -3.25 -3.03 14.21
N ALA A 71 -4.01 -4.12 14.35
CA ALA A 71 -3.99 -4.93 15.57
C ALA A 71 -2.64 -5.60 15.80
N GLN A 72 -2.04 -6.20 14.77
CA GLN A 72 -0.72 -6.81 14.88
C GLN A 72 0.34 -5.80 15.32
N ALA A 73 0.33 -4.59 14.75
CA ALA A 73 1.28 -3.55 15.10
C ALA A 73 1.07 -3.02 16.53
N LEU A 74 -0.18 -2.80 16.94
CA LEU A 74 -0.50 -2.38 18.31
C LEU A 74 -0.12 -3.47 19.35
N TYR A 75 -0.35 -4.74 19.01
CA TYR A 75 0.12 -5.84 19.87
C TYR A 75 1.64 -5.80 20.05
N ALA A 76 2.39 -5.71 18.97
CA ALA A 76 3.85 -5.70 19.02
C ALA A 76 4.44 -4.50 19.79
N CYS A 77 3.81 -3.33 19.67
CA CYS A 77 4.34 -2.09 20.25
C CYS A 77 3.86 -1.82 21.67
N ALA A 78 2.64 -2.23 22.03
CA ALA A 78 2.00 -1.81 23.28
C ALA A 78 1.44 -2.96 24.14
N LEU A 79 1.10 -4.09 23.54
CA LEU A 79 0.40 -5.19 24.20
C LEU A 79 1.21 -6.49 24.25
N PHE A 80 2.50 -6.44 23.91
CA PHE A 80 3.35 -7.61 23.90
C PHE A 80 3.31 -8.33 25.24
N ASP A 81 3.11 -9.66 25.19
CA ASP A 81 2.95 -10.54 26.34
C ASP A 81 1.62 -10.37 27.17
N ALA A 82 0.71 -9.51 26.75
CA ALA A 82 -0.58 -9.37 27.45
C ALA A 82 -1.40 -10.67 27.47
N GLU A 83 -1.30 -11.49 26.43
CA GLU A 83 -1.96 -12.81 26.33
C GLU A 83 -1.46 -13.82 27.35
N LYS A 84 -0.28 -13.64 27.94
CA LYS A 84 0.25 -14.55 28.96
C LYS A 84 -0.56 -14.49 30.26
N THR A 85 -1.23 -13.38 30.49
CA THR A 85 -2.05 -13.15 31.70
C THR A 85 -3.55 -13.28 31.46
N ASP A 86 -4.00 -13.30 30.20
CA ASP A 86 -5.41 -13.41 29.82
C ASP A 86 -5.59 -14.48 28.72
N PRO A 87 -6.11 -15.67 29.06
CA PRO A 87 -6.36 -16.74 28.08
C PRO A 87 -7.33 -16.35 26.96
N ASP A 88 -8.22 -15.38 27.22
CA ASP A 88 -9.21 -14.88 26.26
C ASP A 88 -8.72 -13.63 25.50
N PHE A 89 -7.44 -13.28 25.65
CA PHE A 89 -6.85 -12.06 25.09
C PHE A 89 -7.24 -11.83 23.64
N ILE A 90 -7.03 -12.81 22.75
CA ILE A 90 -7.24 -12.65 21.30
C ILE A 90 -8.69 -12.29 20.99
N SER A 91 -9.66 -12.95 21.65
CA SER A 91 -11.09 -12.67 21.47
C SER A 91 -11.46 -11.27 21.97
N LYS A 92 -11.09 -10.94 23.21
CA LYS A 92 -11.33 -9.61 23.79
C LYS A 92 -10.65 -8.49 23.01
N TYR A 93 -9.47 -8.78 22.46
CA TYR A 93 -8.74 -7.82 21.62
C TYR A 93 -9.47 -7.53 20.32
N ALA A 94 -10.02 -8.56 19.68
CA ALA A 94 -10.86 -8.38 18.50
C ALA A 94 -12.15 -7.60 18.83
N ASP A 95 -12.78 -7.84 20.01
CA ASP A 95 -13.95 -7.09 20.47
C ASP A 95 -13.68 -5.57 20.54
N CYS A 96 -12.45 -5.16 20.93
CA CYS A 96 -12.08 -3.75 20.95
C CYS A 96 -12.17 -3.10 19.56
N PHE A 97 -11.87 -3.83 18.51
CA PHE A 97 -11.92 -3.31 17.13
C PHE A 97 -13.33 -3.36 16.52
N GLU A 98 -14.18 -4.30 16.93
CA GLU A 98 -15.55 -4.38 16.43
C GLU A 98 -16.48 -3.33 17.05
N GLN A 99 -16.20 -2.94 18.31
CA GLN A 99 -17.07 -2.08 19.09
C GLN A 99 -16.75 -0.59 18.98
N THR A 100 -15.68 -0.23 18.27
CA THR A 100 -15.17 1.15 18.21
C THR A 100 -15.23 1.73 16.82
N GLY A 101 -15.67 2.99 16.72
CA GLY A 101 -15.82 3.70 15.45
C GLY A 101 -14.63 4.61 15.10
N ASN A 102 -13.72 4.86 16.07
CA ASN A 102 -12.56 5.74 15.87
C ASN A 102 -11.38 5.34 16.76
N ASP A 103 -10.25 5.97 16.53
CA ASP A 103 -8.97 5.65 17.18
C ASP A 103 -8.93 5.98 18.69
N ASP A 104 -9.64 7.01 19.12
CA ASP A 104 -9.73 7.38 20.53
C ASP A 104 -10.57 6.37 21.31
N GLU A 105 -11.69 5.93 20.72
CA GLU A 105 -12.52 4.86 21.29
C GLU A 105 -11.75 3.54 21.37
N LEU A 106 -10.96 3.21 20.34
CA LEU A 106 -10.13 2.01 20.34
C LEU A 106 -9.09 2.04 21.47
N ARG A 107 -8.38 3.16 21.67
CA ARG A 107 -7.44 3.30 22.78
C ARG A 107 -8.14 3.14 24.15
N ALA A 108 -9.32 3.74 24.30
CA ALA A 108 -10.12 3.62 25.52
C ALA A 108 -10.60 2.17 25.76
N ALA A 109 -11.03 1.46 24.71
CA ALA A 109 -11.43 0.06 24.80
C ALA A 109 -10.26 -0.85 25.17
N ILE A 110 -9.09 -0.65 24.59
CA ILE A 110 -7.86 -1.38 24.94
C ILE A 110 -7.49 -1.12 26.42
N PHE A 111 -7.54 0.13 26.86
CA PHE A 111 -7.28 0.46 28.26
C PHE A 111 -8.29 -0.23 29.20
N SER A 112 -9.57 -0.20 28.86
CA SER A 112 -10.62 -0.85 29.66
C SER A 112 -10.46 -2.37 29.73
N ALA A 113 -10.07 -3.01 28.62
CA ALA A 113 -9.94 -4.46 28.54
C ALA A 113 -8.66 -5.00 29.18
N PHE A 114 -7.55 -4.28 29.05
CA PHE A 114 -6.21 -4.80 29.40
C PHE A 114 -5.44 -3.93 30.38
N GLY A 115 -5.96 -2.76 30.78
CA GLY A 115 -5.26 -1.83 31.67
C GLY A 115 -4.05 -1.14 31.03
N VAL A 116 -3.86 -1.28 29.71
CA VAL A 116 -2.72 -0.71 28.97
C VAL A 116 -3.09 0.66 28.43
N SER A 117 -2.40 1.69 28.90
CA SER A 117 -2.54 3.05 28.37
C SER A 117 -1.58 3.24 27.19
N ILE A 118 -2.12 3.62 26.05
CA ILE A 118 -1.32 3.96 24.87
C ILE A 118 -1.34 5.47 24.69
N ASP A 119 -0.17 6.09 24.70
CA ASP A 119 -0.01 7.53 24.47
C ASP A 119 -0.59 7.93 23.11
N ALA A 120 -1.24 9.11 23.04
CA ALA A 120 -1.92 9.56 21.84
C ALA A 120 -0.95 9.82 20.68
N ASP A 121 0.19 10.41 20.97
CA ASP A 121 1.18 10.75 19.93
C ASP A 121 1.89 9.49 19.42
N GLU A 122 2.23 8.56 20.30
CA GLU A 122 2.77 7.25 19.93
C GLU A 122 1.78 6.46 19.07
N PHE A 123 0.50 6.43 19.46
CA PHE A 123 -0.55 5.80 18.68
C PHE A 123 -0.71 6.43 17.30
N ASN A 124 -0.77 7.77 17.22
CA ASN A 124 -0.92 8.49 15.96
C ASN A 124 0.29 8.29 15.04
N ASN A 125 1.50 8.26 15.60
CA ASN A 125 2.71 7.95 14.83
C ASN A 125 2.65 6.54 14.26
N LEU A 126 2.27 5.53 15.04
CA LEU A 126 2.10 4.16 14.59
C LEU A 126 1.02 4.07 13.49
N MET A 127 -0.14 4.71 13.69
CA MET A 127 -1.22 4.73 12.69
C MET A 127 -0.78 5.40 11.39
N SER A 128 0.02 6.46 11.45
CA SER A 128 0.59 7.10 10.27
C SER A 128 1.48 6.15 9.48
N VAL A 129 2.33 5.37 10.16
CA VAL A 129 3.18 4.36 9.50
C VAL A 129 2.31 3.28 8.85
N ILE A 130 1.32 2.73 9.57
CA ILE A 130 0.42 1.70 9.03
C ILE A 130 -0.34 2.23 7.81
N LYS A 131 -0.91 3.42 7.90
CA LYS A 131 -1.64 4.06 6.80
C LYS A 131 -0.78 4.24 5.55
N ASN A 132 0.49 4.55 5.73
CA ASN A 132 1.43 4.72 4.61
C ASN A 132 1.89 3.38 4.02
N THR A 133 1.85 2.30 4.78
CA THR A 133 2.41 0.99 4.39
C THR A 133 1.34 -0.03 3.98
N VAL A 134 0.13 0.08 4.48
CA VAL A 134 -0.98 -0.85 4.18
C VAL A 134 -1.97 -0.20 3.23
N ILE A 135 -2.37 -0.92 2.19
CA ILE A 135 -3.45 -0.51 1.29
C ILE A 135 -4.76 -1.03 1.88
N ASP A 136 -5.64 -0.10 2.26
CA ASP A 136 -6.97 -0.40 2.82
C ASP A 136 -8.06 0.01 1.83
N ILE A 137 -8.24 -0.80 0.81
CA ILE A 137 -9.33 -0.64 -0.15
C ILE A 137 -10.25 -1.86 -0.06
N SER A 138 -11.39 -1.68 0.60
CA SER A 138 -12.41 -2.73 0.68
C SER A 138 -13.15 -2.91 -0.64
N GLY A 139 -13.60 -4.14 -0.90
CA GLY A 139 -14.48 -4.43 -2.02
C GLY A 139 -13.81 -4.37 -3.40
N LEU A 140 -12.49 -4.56 -3.47
CA LEU A 140 -11.83 -4.84 -4.74
C LEU A 140 -12.07 -6.29 -5.14
N SER A 141 -12.44 -6.49 -6.39
CA SER A 141 -12.56 -7.81 -7.00
C SER A 141 -11.19 -8.49 -7.13
N THR A 142 -11.18 -9.81 -7.16
CA THR A 142 -9.98 -10.58 -7.53
C THR A 142 -9.63 -10.38 -9.00
N GLU A 143 -10.65 -10.21 -9.86
CA GLU A 143 -10.45 -9.88 -11.28
C GLU A 143 -10.26 -8.37 -11.45
N LYS A 144 -9.20 -7.98 -12.15
CA LYS A 144 -8.89 -6.57 -12.39
C LYS A 144 -9.89 -5.95 -13.37
N ASN A 145 -10.53 -4.86 -12.94
CA ASN A 145 -11.55 -4.18 -13.73
C ASN A 145 -11.42 -2.64 -13.64
N ASN A 146 -12.11 -1.97 -14.54
CA ASN A 146 -12.08 -0.51 -14.66
C ASN A 146 -12.64 0.22 -13.42
N LEU A 147 -13.70 -0.30 -12.79
CA LEU A 147 -14.33 0.38 -11.65
C LEU A 147 -13.47 0.28 -10.38
N ASP A 148 -12.81 -0.86 -10.19
CA ASP A 148 -11.86 -1.03 -9.10
C ASP A 148 -10.58 -0.23 -9.33
N LEU A 149 -10.15 -0.04 -10.58
CA LEU A 149 -9.07 0.91 -10.92
C LEU A 149 -9.44 2.35 -10.51
N VAL A 150 -10.70 2.75 -10.68
CA VAL A 150 -11.18 4.06 -10.20
C VAL A 150 -11.09 4.17 -8.68
N LYS A 151 -11.51 3.12 -7.94
CA LYS A 151 -11.36 3.09 -6.47
C LYS A 151 -9.89 3.20 -6.06
N TRP A 152 -9.02 2.46 -6.74
CA TRP A 152 -7.57 2.50 -6.53
C TRP A 152 -6.98 3.89 -6.73
N ALA A 153 -7.28 4.52 -7.87
CA ALA A 153 -6.79 5.85 -8.18
C ALA A 153 -7.28 6.89 -7.16
N LYS A 154 -8.58 6.83 -6.77
CA LYS A 154 -9.15 7.68 -5.72
C LYS A 154 -8.43 7.47 -4.38
N TYR A 155 -8.20 6.23 -3.99
CA TYR A 155 -7.48 5.91 -2.77
C TYR A 155 -6.04 6.48 -2.77
N ALA A 156 -5.32 6.34 -3.87
CA ALA A 156 -3.99 6.91 -4.03
C ALA A 156 -3.99 8.45 -3.88
N TYR A 157 -4.95 9.12 -4.50
CA TYR A 157 -5.14 10.56 -4.39
C TYR A 157 -5.47 11.00 -2.96
N GLU A 158 -6.44 10.37 -2.31
CA GLU A 158 -6.90 10.69 -0.94
C GLU A 158 -5.79 10.46 0.10
N ASN A 159 -4.94 9.45 -0.12
CA ASN A 159 -3.79 9.15 0.73
C ASN A 159 -2.51 9.86 0.31
N LYS A 160 -2.58 10.80 -0.66
CA LYS A 160 -1.49 11.67 -1.09
C LYS A 160 -0.21 10.88 -1.43
N TRP A 161 -0.36 9.86 -2.27
CA TRP A 161 0.79 9.10 -2.73
C TRP A 161 1.75 9.99 -3.52
N GLY A 162 3.04 9.76 -3.33
CA GLY A 162 4.09 10.52 -3.98
C GLY A 162 4.33 10.10 -5.42
N TYR A 163 5.23 10.84 -6.07
CA TYR A 163 5.73 10.48 -7.39
C TYR A 163 7.24 10.28 -7.34
N VAL A 164 7.69 9.11 -7.79
CA VAL A 164 9.08 8.87 -8.15
C VAL A 164 9.10 8.13 -9.48
N TYR A 165 9.91 8.60 -10.42
CA TYR A 165 10.00 7.98 -11.73
C TYR A 165 10.42 6.50 -11.63
N GLY A 166 9.66 5.61 -12.25
CA GLY A 166 9.88 4.17 -12.22
C GLY A 166 9.27 3.44 -11.01
N SER A 167 8.62 4.13 -10.06
CA SER A 167 7.94 3.48 -8.94
C SER A 167 6.52 3.04 -9.30
N HIS A 168 5.99 2.03 -8.60
CA HIS A 168 4.72 1.38 -8.94
C HIS A 168 3.86 1.03 -7.71
N CYS A 169 3.62 2.01 -6.85
CA CYS A 169 2.75 1.95 -5.69
C CYS A 169 3.33 1.26 -4.44
N ASP A 170 4.60 0.89 -4.43
CA ASP A 170 5.28 0.42 -3.23
C ASP A 170 5.66 1.57 -2.30
N VAL A 171 5.95 1.21 -1.05
CA VAL A 171 6.52 2.15 -0.09
C VAL A 171 7.97 2.45 -0.48
N LEU A 172 8.27 3.72 -0.70
CA LEU A 172 9.62 4.13 -1.06
C LEU A 172 10.58 3.96 0.11
N THR A 173 11.47 3.00 0.02
CA THR A 173 12.56 2.79 0.96
C THR A 173 13.86 3.41 0.47
N GLU A 174 14.86 3.53 1.34
CA GLU A 174 16.22 3.96 0.94
C GLU A 174 16.81 3.04 -0.14
N SER A 175 16.60 1.75 -0.02
CA SER A 175 17.07 0.77 -0.99
C SER A 175 16.39 0.97 -2.33
N GLU A 176 15.06 1.12 -2.34
CA GLU A 176 14.29 1.34 -3.57
C GLU A 176 14.66 2.68 -4.23
N LEU A 177 14.82 3.76 -3.44
CA LEU A 177 15.30 5.03 -3.98
C LEU A 177 16.67 4.89 -4.64
N ASN A 178 17.61 4.17 -4.01
CA ASN A 178 18.93 3.92 -4.59
C ASN A 178 18.85 3.07 -5.87
N ARG A 179 17.97 2.06 -5.90
CA ARG A 179 17.69 1.25 -7.09
C ARG A 179 17.14 2.12 -8.23
N LEU A 180 16.08 2.90 -7.96
CA LEU A 180 15.47 3.79 -8.95
C LEU A 180 16.47 4.82 -9.49
N LYS A 181 17.31 5.37 -8.63
CA LYS A 181 18.38 6.28 -9.01
C LYS A 181 19.43 5.61 -9.91
N SER A 182 19.79 4.37 -9.60
CA SER A 182 20.75 3.59 -10.44
C SER A 182 20.18 3.27 -11.82
N VAL A 183 18.89 2.93 -11.90
CA VAL A 183 18.22 2.53 -13.15
C VAL A 183 17.86 3.74 -14.02
N PHE A 184 17.34 4.83 -13.41
CA PHE A 184 16.73 5.94 -14.12
C PHE A 184 17.56 7.23 -14.09
N GLY A 185 18.73 7.22 -13.44
CA GLY A 185 19.73 8.30 -13.49
C GLY A 185 19.15 9.67 -13.09
N SER A 186 19.30 10.66 -13.96
CA SER A 186 18.92 12.06 -13.73
C SER A 186 17.41 12.23 -13.46
N HIS A 187 16.55 11.38 -13.98
CA HIS A 187 15.10 11.45 -13.69
C HIS A 187 14.78 11.37 -12.19
N VAL A 188 15.64 10.69 -11.42
CA VAL A 188 15.52 10.53 -9.97
C VAL A 188 16.56 11.36 -9.22
N SER A 189 17.85 11.30 -9.62
CA SER A 189 18.95 11.90 -8.86
C SER A 189 18.87 13.44 -8.76
N GLU A 190 18.37 14.12 -9.79
CA GLU A 190 18.22 15.60 -9.76
C GLU A 190 17.14 16.06 -8.76
N LYS A 191 16.28 15.17 -8.31
CA LYS A 191 15.17 15.45 -7.38
C LYS A 191 15.32 14.73 -6.05
N GLU A 192 16.48 14.09 -5.82
CA GLU A 192 16.71 13.21 -4.66
C GLU A 192 16.42 13.90 -3.33
N ASP A 193 16.86 15.12 -3.11
CA ASP A 193 16.61 15.84 -1.85
C ASP A 193 15.12 16.06 -1.59
N TYR A 194 14.36 16.42 -2.63
CA TYR A 194 12.92 16.56 -2.52
C TYR A 194 12.25 15.22 -2.25
N ILE A 195 12.64 14.16 -2.98
CA ILE A 195 12.10 12.80 -2.80
C ILE A 195 12.34 12.31 -1.38
N ARG A 196 13.56 12.50 -0.85
CA ARG A 196 13.91 12.11 0.52
C ARG A 196 13.07 12.81 1.58
N SER A 197 12.90 14.12 1.42
CA SER A 197 12.18 14.93 2.42
C SER A 197 10.65 14.76 2.38
N HIS A 198 10.06 14.34 1.23
CA HIS A 198 8.62 14.32 1.05
C HIS A 198 8.03 12.90 0.85
N TRP A 199 8.78 12.02 0.18
CA TRP A 199 8.24 10.73 -0.27
C TRP A 199 8.85 9.51 0.40
N LEU A 200 10.01 9.61 1.04
CA LEU A 200 10.62 8.49 1.74
C LEU A 200 9.69 7.98 2.85
N GLY A 201 9.48 6.66 2.90
CA GLY A 201 8.54 6.01 3.81
C GLY A 201 7.06 6.12 3.40
N ARG A 202 6.77 6.71 2.22
CA ARG A 202 5.41 6.80 1.66
C ARG A 202 5.29 5.97 0.39
N ARG A 203 4.06 5.65 0.01
CA ARG A 203 3.81 5.02 -1.28
C ARG A 203 4.04 6.01 -2.41
N THR A 204 4.68 5.52 -3.47
CA THR A 204 4.98 6.32 -4.66
C THR A 204 4.64 5.55 -5.93
N ALA A 205 4.24 6.30 -6.96
CA ALA A 205 4.03 5.77 -8.30
C ALA A 205 4.49 6.78 -9.34
N ASP A 206 4.99 6.32 -10.49
CA ASP A 206 4.98 7.17 -11.68
C ASP A 206 3.61 7.09 -12.38
N CYS A 207 3.46 7.79 -13.50
CA CYS A 207 2.17 7.91 -14.16
C CYS A 207 1.57 6.55 -14.57
N VAL A 208 2.36 5.67 -15.16
CA VAL A 208 1.92 4.33 -15.55
C VAL A 208 2.03 3.34 -14.39
N GLY A 209 2.93 3.59 -13.45
CA GLY A 209 3.10 2.82 -12.22
C GLY A 209 1.85 2.82 -11.34
N LEU A 210 1.08 3.92 -11.34
CA LEU A 210 -0.22 3.97 -10.65
C LEU A 210 -1.19 2.90 -11.20
N ILE A 211 -1.22 2.69 -12.50
CA ILE A 211 -2.06 1.70 -13.18
C ILE A 211 -1.47 0.29 -13.00
N LYS A 212 -0.16 0.14 -13.21
CA LYS A 212 0.52 -1.16 -13.06
C LYS A 212 0.42 -1.67 -11.62
N GLY A 213 0.59 -0.80 -10.65
CA GLY A 213 0.46 -1.15 -9.23
C GLY A 213 -0.94 -1.69 -8.90
N TYR A 214 -2.00 -1.14 -9.48
CA TYR A 214 -3.34 -1.74 -9.39
C TYR A 214 -3.38 -3.16 -9.97
N GLY A 215 -2.83 -3.34 -11.17
CA GLY A 215 -2.77 -4.65 -11.81
C GLY A 215 -2.02 -5.68 -10.98
N TRP A 216 -0.95 -5.29 -10.32
CA TRP A 216 -0.11 -6.15 -9.49
C TRP A 216 -0.55 -6.26 -8.03
N TYR A 217 -1.53 -5.49 -7.61
CA TYR A 217 -2.04 -5.56 -6.25
C TYR A 217 -2.78 -6.87 -5.98
N ASP A 218 -2.37 -7.59 -4.95
CA ASP A 218 -3.08 -8.73 -4.42
C ASP A 218 -3.89 -8.32 -3.18
N SER A 219 -5.21 -8.36 -3.30
CA SER A 219 -6.12 -7.99 -2.22
C SER A 219 -6.09 -8.96 -1.04
N THR A 220 -5.61 -10.19 -1.23
CA THR A 220 -5.50 -11.20 -0.18
C THR A 220 -4.32 -10.90 0.75
N SER A 221 -3.16 -10.61 0.17
CA SER A 221 -1.96 -10.26 0.93
C SER A 221 -1.87 -8.77 1.27
N GLY A 222 -2.60 -7.90 0.55
CA GLY A 222 -2.51 -6.44 0.67
C GLY A 222 -1.22 -5.85 0.13
N THR A 223 -0.54 -6.56 -0.78
CA THR A 223 0.79 -6.19 -1.31
C THR A 223 0.78 -6.06 -2.83
N ILE A 224 1.76 -5.33 -3.36
CA ILE A 224 2.05 -5.28 -4.80
C ILE A 224 2.90 -6.50 -5.15
N GLN A 225 2.43 -7.31 -6.09
CA GLN A 225 3.13 -8.49 -6.59
C GLN A 225 3.53 -8.26 -8.04
N TYR A 226 4.73 -7.77 -8.24
CA TYR A 226 5.27 -7.41 -9.56
C TYR A 226 5.08 -8.50 -10.61
N GLY A 227 4.57 -8.11 -11.79
CA GLY A 227 4.42 -9.01 -12.95
C GLY A 227 3.24 -9.97 -12.88
N THR A 228 2.33 -9.85 -11.87
CA THR A 228 1.17 -10.73 -11.71
C THR A 228 -0.07 -10.24 -12.48
N ASN A 229 -1.14 -11.04 -12.46
CA ASN A 229 -2.47 -10.74 -13.03
C ASN A 229 -2.45 -10.34 -14.52
N GLY A 230 -1.42 -10.76 -15.28
CA GLY A 230 -1.29 -10.44 -16.69
C GLY A 230 -0.90 -8.99 -17.01
N MET A 231 -0.80 -8.13 -16.00
CA MET A 231 -0.35 -6.74 -16.17
C MET A 231 1.13 -6.71 -16.55
N LYS A 232 1.44 -6.20 -17.73
CA LYS A 232 2.81 -6.10 -18.22
C LYS A 232 3.50 -4.86 -17.68
N ASP A 233 4.81 -4.98 -17.46
CA ASP A 233 5.66 -3.83 -17.15
C ASP A 233 6.00 -3.06 -18.46
N VAL A 234 5.24 -2.01 -18.69
CA VAL A 234 5.35 -1.16 -19.88
C VAL A 234 5.39 0.31 -19.49
N THR A 235 5.91 1.16 -20.38
CA THR A 235 5.80 2.62 -20.25
C THR A 235 4.39 3.11 -20.56
N ALA A 236 4.09 4.40 -20.30
CA ALA A 236 2.82 5.02 -20.69
C ALA A 236 2.55 4.85 -22.20
N ASP A 237 3.58 5.07 -23.03
CA ASP A 237 3.48 4.92 -24.48
C ASP A 237 3.35 3.45 -24.89
N GLY A 238 4.00 2.54 -24.18
CA GLY A 238 3.86 1.10 -24.36
C GLY A 238 2.45 0.60 -24.05
N MET A 239 1.82 1.15 -22.99
CA MET A 239 0.43 0.83 -22.66
C MET A 239 -0.54 1.36 -23.71
N TYR A 240 -0.34 2.58 -24.18
CA TYR A 240 -1.10 3.15 -25.29
C TYR A 240 -0.91 2.34 -26.59
N ALA A 241 0.32 1.95 -26.91
CA ALA A 241 0.60 1.16 -28.12
C ALA A 241 -0.10 -0.20 -28.09
N ALA A 242 -0.13 -0.87 -26.92
CA ALA A 242 -0.73 -2.19 -26.74
C ALA A 242 -2.26 -2.18 -26.74
N ALA A 243 -2.90 -1.03 -26.52
CA ALA A 243 -4.35 -0.91 -26.47
C ALA A 243 -4.99 -1.11 -27.84
N THR A 244 -6.02 -1.95 -27.91
CA THR A 244 -6.81 -2.22 -29.12
C THR A 244 -7.99 -1.28 -29.29
N GLU A 245 -8.58 -0.82 -28.18
CA GLU A 245 -9.65 0.17 -28.15
C GLU A 245 -9.11 1.50 -27.63
N LYS A 246 -8.98 2.46 -28.50
CA LYS A 246 -8.46 3.80 -28.24
C LYS A 246 -8.89 4.79 -29.31
N GLY A 247 -8.85 6.08 -28.98
CA GLY A 247 -9.19 7.13 -29.93
C GLY A 247 -8.75 8.52 -29.47
N PRO A 248 -8.94 9.55 -30.29
CA PRO A 248 -8.73 10.93 -29.90
C PRO A 248 -9.58 11.29 -28.69
N ILE A 249 -9.06 12.16 -27.80
CA ILE A 249 -9.77 12.56 -26.58
C ILE A 249 -11.18 13.12 -26.85
N SER A 250 -11.40 13.77 -28.00
CA SER A 250 -12.69 14.29 -28.41
C SER A 250 -13.77 13.22 -28.67
N THR A 251 -13.36 11.96 -28.82
CA THR A 251 -14.27 10.82 -29.05
C THR A 251 -14.40 9.93 -27.81
N MET A 252 -13.87 10.36 -26.68
CA MET A 252 -13.84 9.54 -25.48
C MET A 252 -15.24 9.27 -24.95
N PRO A 253 -15.63 8.00 -24.76
CA PRO A 253 -16.89 7.69 -24.07
C PRO A 253 -16.76 7.99 -22.57
N ASP A 254 -17.89 8.31 -21.91
CA ASP A 254 -17.92 8.56 -20.47
C ASP A 254 -17.93 7.23 -19.68
N ILE A 255 -16.82 6.51 -19.76
CA ILE A 255 -16.62 5.23 -19.07
C ILE A 255 -15.54 5.40 -18.00
N PRO A 256 -15.86 5.39 -16.71
CA PRO A 256 -14.86 5.46 -15.63
C PRO A 256 -13.87 4.30 -15.72
N GLY A 257 -12.60 4.58 -15.46
CA GLY A 257 -11.50 3.63 -15.55
C GLY A 257 -10.85 3.52 -16.94
N LEU A 258 -11.31 4.29 -17.93
CA LEU A 258 -10.50 4.53 -19.13
C LEU A 258 -9.20 5.23 -18.72
N ALA A 259 -8.13 4.94 -19.47
CA ALA A 259 -6.95 5.77 -19.37
C ALA A 259 -7.03 6.94 -20.37
N VAL A 260 -6.47 8.08 -19.98
CA VAL A 260 -6.20 9.21 -20.84
C VAL A 260 -4.69 9.36 -21.00
N TRP A 261 -4.25 9.72 -22.21
CA TRP A 261 -2.85 9.66 -22.59
C TRP A 261 -2.45 10.86 -23.46
N HIS A 262 -1.24 11.30 -23.28
CA HIS A 262 -0.42 12.01 -24.26
C HIS A 262 1.00 11.44 -24.21
N GLU A 263 1.85 11.73 -25.20
CA GLU A 263 3.22 11.19 -25.27
C GLU A 263 3.95 11.33 -23.93
N GLY A 264 4.43 10.21 -23.39
CA GLY A 264 5.17 10.11 -22.14
C GLY A 264 4.32 10.17 -20.87
N HIS A 265 3.00 10.32 -20.93
CA HIS A 265 2.16 10.44 -19.74
C HIS A 265 0.79 9.77 -19.86
N ILE A 266 0.26 9.27 -18.74
CA ILE A 266 -1.02 8.58 -18.67
C ILE A 266 -1.73 8.86 -17.33
N GLY A 267 -3.07 8.87 -17.36
CA GLY A 267 -3.90 9.04 -16.16
C GLY A 267 -5.14 8.18 -16.22
N VAL A 268 -5.86 8.06 -15.11
CA VAL A 268 -7.10 7.31 -14.96
C VAL A 268 -8.28 8.25 -14.97
N TYR A 269 -9.17 8.12 -15.93
CA TYR A 269 -10.43 8.84 -15.94
C TYR A 269 -11.37 8.25 -14.88
N ILE A 270 -11.87 9.09 -13.98
CA ILE A 270 -12.69 8.66 -12.83
C ILE A 270 -14.16 9.00 -12.98
N GLY A 271 -14.59 9.41 -14.19
CA GLY A 271 -15.94 9.91 -14.45
C GLY A 271 -16.08 11.42 -14.22
N HIS A 272 -17.20 11.95 -14.66
CA HIS A 272 -17.59 13.36 -14.44
C HIS A 272 -16.57 14.40 -14.89
N GLY A 273 -15.77 14.10 -15.91
CA GLY A 273 -14.76 15.01 -16.46
C GLY A 273 -13.50 15.16 -15.63
N TYR A 274 -13.17 14.20 -14.73
CA TYR A 274 -11.98 14.26 -13.90
C TYR A 274 -11.03 13.08 -14.17
N VAL A 275 -9.75 13.37 -14.01
CA VAL A 275 -8.64 12.40 -14.14
C VAL A 275 -7.83 12.40 -12.86
N ILE A 276 -7.43 11.23 -12.39
CA ILE A 276 -6.39 11.07 -11.37
C ILE A 276 -5.13 10.51 -12.04
N HIS A 277 -4.01 11.15 -11.77
CA HIS A 277 -2.71 10.71 -12.29
C HIS A 277 -1.57 11.04 -11.33
N ALA A 278 -0.53 10.24 -11.35
CA ALA A 278 0.73 10.58 -10.70
C ALA A 278 1.46 11.58 -11.63
N ALA A 279 1.43 12.86 -11.26
CA ALA A 279 1.75 13.95 -12.15
C ALA A 279 3.26 14.18 -12.32
N ASN A 280 3.93 14.45 -11.22
CA ASN A 280 5.36 14.70 -11.17
C ASN A 280 5.86 14.59 -9.71
N THR A 281 7.19 14.70 -9.53
CA THR A 281 7.84 14.53 -8.22
C THR A 281 7.36 15.52 -7.16
N TYR A 282 6.92 16.71 -7.54
CA TYR A 282 6.53 17.76 -6.59
C TYR A 282 5.08 17.65 -6.14
N ASP A 283 4.21 17.21 -7.03
CA ASP A 283 2.77 17.15 -6.81
C ASP A 283 2.28 15.76 -6.34
N GLY A 284 3.01 14.69 -6.70
CA GLY A 284 2.58 13.32 -6.43
C GLY A 284 1.33 12.93 -7.24
N VAL A 285 0.40 12.21 -6.61
CA VAL A 285 -0.88 11.82 -7.21
C VAL A 285 -1.91 12.92 -7.00
N ILE A 286 -2.41 13.48 -8.11
CA ILE A 286 -3.38 14.59 -8.12
C ILE A 286 -4.64 14.25 -8.91
N LYS A 287 -5.70 15.03 -8.66
CA LYS A 287 -6.94 15.02 -9.44
C LYS A 287 -7.07 16.32 -10.22
N THR A 288 -7.26 16.22 -11.53
CA THR A 288 -7.40 17.36 -12.43
C THR A 288 -8.63 17.25 -13.31
N PRO A 289 -9.23 18.35 -13.78
CA PRO A 289 -10.17 18.30 -14.89
C PRO A 289 -9.51 17.66 -16.12
N ILE A 290 -10.27 16.90 -16.90
CA ILE A 290 -9.76 16.27 -18.14
C ILE A 290 -9.23 17.29 -19.16
N THR A 291 -9.69 18.53 -19.06
CA THR A 291 -9.29 19.62 -19.96
C THR A 291 -7.93 20.26 -19.59
N SER A 292 -7.33 19.92 -18.45
CA SER A 292 -6.19 20.71 -17.91
C SER A 292 -4.81 20.14 -18.22
N SER A 293 -4.66 18.84 -18.49
CA SER A 293 -3.34 18.22 -18.62
C SER A 293 -2.90 17.88 -20.05
N GLY A 294 -3.58 18.47 -21.05
CA GLY A 294 -3.18 18.28 -22.46
C GLY A 294 -3.40 16.87 -23.00
N TRP A 295 -4.31 16.12 -22.45
CA TRP A 295 -4.66 14.77 -22.93
C TRP A 295 -5.06 14.80 -24.40
N THR A 296 -4.45 13.90 -25.18
CA THR A 296 -4.68 13.82 -26.63
C THR A 296 -5.53 12.63 -27.06
N HIS A 297 -5.44 11.55 -26.30
CA HIS A 297 -6.13 10.28 -26.59
C HIS A 297 -6.69 9.63 -25.33
N TRP A 298 -7.63 8.75 -25.54
CA TRP A 298 -8.14 7.81 -24.55
C TRP A 298 -7.83 6.37 -24.98
N LEU A 299 -7.82 5.43 -24.02
CA LEU A 299 -7.68 4.00 -24.30
C LEU A 299 -8.38 3.16 -23.21
N LYS A 300 -8.86 1.98 -23.63
CA LYS A 300 -9.08 0.88 -22.69
C LYS A 300 -7.74 0.23 -22.35
N ILE A 301 -7.46 0.10 -21.07
CA ILE A 301 -6.23 -0.54 -20.58
C ILE A 301 -6.30 -2.02 -20.95
N PRO A 302 -5.33 -2.58 -21.70
CA PRO A 302 -5.44 -3.91 -22.30
C PRO A 302 -5.36 -5.07 -21.29
N TYR A 303 -5.08 -4.77 -20.02
CA TYR A 303 -4.77 -5.79 -19.00
C TYR A 303 -5.84 -5.87 -17.91
N ILE A 304 -6.97 -5.19 -18.05
CA ILE A 304 -8.09 -5.21 -17.12
C ILE A 304 -9.40 -5.41 -17.88
N ASN A 305 -10.42 -5.92 -17.19
CA ASN A 305 -11.76 -6.06 -17.73
C ASN A 305 -12.54 -4.75 -17.63
N TYR A 306 -13.41 -4.49 -18.60
CA TYR A 306 -14.33 -3.35 -18.55
C TYR A 306 -15.73 -3.86 -18.23
N VAL A 307 -16.21 -3.50 -17.05
CA VAL A 307 -17.56 -3.83 -16.55
C VAL A 307 -18.41 -2.58 -16.54
N GLU A 308 -19.73 -2.74 -16.73
CA GLU A 308 -20.70 -1.65 -16.64
C GLU A 308 -20.97 -1.34 -15.17
N ASN A 309 -21.26 -0.07 -14.88
CA ASN A 309 -21.75 0.32 -13.55
C ASN A 309 -23.17 -0.23 -13.41
N GLU A 310 -23.40 -1.16 -12.52
CA GLU A 310 -24.76 -1.46 -12.08
C GLU A 310 -25.23 -0.26 -11.23
N GLU A 311 -26.11 0.57 -11.80
CA GLU A 311 -26.77 1.69 -11.09
C GLU A 311 -27.69 1.18 -9.98
#